data_6f0a6591316d338c08a5ce2e6c06f655
#
_entry.id   6f0a6591316d338c08a5ce2e6c06f655
#
_cell.length_a   1.000
_cell.length_b   1.000
_cell.length_c   1.000
_cell.angle_alpha   90.00
_cell.angle_beta   90.00
_cell.angle_gamma   90.00
#
_symmetry.space_group_name_H-M   'P 1'
#
loop_
_entity.id
_entity.type
_entity.pdbx_description
1 polymer ?
#
loop_
_entity_poly.entity_id
_entity_poly.type
_entity_poly.pdbx_seq_one_letter_code
_entity_poly.pdbx_strand_id
1 'polypeptide(L)'
;AGGIEGRPLEYIFEDSQSDPKQSVLVAQKFVDDERIVVELGDFSSTASMAASQIYTRGGLVQFGFTNSHPDFTKGSEYTWSTSVTQAQASPLLADFAVTTLGLKKLAVFQITNDWGKATLDLFAQRVVELGAEIVTVQPYLPDDKDFRSAITTVKDAQPDGIVLVSYQADGALIAQ
;
A
#
# COMPACT_ATOMS: atom_id res chain seq x y z
N ALA A 1 -6.22 -27.71 16.39
CA ALA A 1 -7.59 -27.44 15.94
C ALA A 1 -7.91 -28.37 14.77
N GLY A 2 -9.14 -28.90 14.70
CA GLY A 2 -9.52 -29.98 13.76
C GLY A 2 -9.81 -29.53 12.32
N GLY A 3 -9.33 -28.38 11.88
CA GLY A 3 -9.61 -27.88 10.55
C GLY A 3 -11.03 -27.32 10.38
N ILE A 4 -11.55 -27.30 9.15
CA ILE A 4 -12.92 -26.87 8.83
C ILE A 4 -13.75 -28.14 8.58
N GLU A 5 -14.80 -28.34 9.37
CA GLU A 5 -15.67 -29.54 9.28
C GLU A 5 -14.88 -30.86 9.29
N GLY A 6 -13.82 -30.92 10.14
CA GLY A 6 -12.96 -32.11 10.26
C GLY A 6 -11.91 -32.29 9.15
N ARG A 7 -11.87 -31.41 8.16
CA ARG A 7 -10.85 -31.41 7.11
C ARG A 7 -9.67 -30.54 7.52
N PRO A 8 -8.44 -31.05 7.57
CA PRO A 8 -7.28 -30.25 7.94
C PRO A 8 -7.02 -29.15 6.91
N LEU A 9 -6.50 -28.01 7.39
CA LEU A 9 -6.00 -26.95 6.53
C LEU A 9 -4.51 -27.14 6.31
N GLU A 10 -4.07 -27.01 5.07
CA GLU A 10 -2.68 -26.94 4.67
C GLU A 10 -2.38 -25.52 4.19
N TYR A 11 -1.23 -24.98 4.59
CA TYR A 11 -0.76 -23.68 4.13
C TYR A 11 0.40 -23.86 3.16
N ILE A 12 0.26 -23.27 1.97
CA ILE A 12 1.32 -23.19 0.97
C ILE A 12 1.82 -21.75 0.93
N PHE A 13 3.10 -21.54 1.14
CA PHE A 13 3.73 -20.21 1.17
C PHE A 13 4.56 -19.99 -0.08
N GLU A 14 4.35 -18.82 -0.71
CA GLU A 14 5.17 -18.32 -1.79
C GLU A 14 5.58 -16.89 -1.46
N ASP A 15 6.79 -16.50 -1.86
CA ASP A 15 7.31 -15.16 -1.67
C ASP A 15 7.29 -14.40 -3.00
N SER A 16 6.43 -13.40 -3.09
CA SER A 16 6.35 -12.50 -4.23
C SER A 16 7.39 -11.38 -4.18
N GLN A 17 8.08 -11.20 -3.04
CA GLN A 17 8.99 -10.08 -2.78
C GLN A 17 8.34 -8.70 -2.96
N SER A 18 7.02 -8.64 -2.83
CA SER A 18 6.19 -7.46 -3.16
C SER A 18 6.38 -6.95 -4.60
N ASP A 19 6.94 -7.78 -5.49
CA ASP A 19 7.12 -7.49 -6.92
C ASP A 19 5.86 -7.90 -7.70
N PRO A 20 5.25 -6.99 -8.48
CA PRO A 20 4.04 -7.28 -9.23
C PRO A 20 4.18 -8.43 -10.24
N LYS A 21 5.37 -8.61 -10.84
CA LYS A 21 5.60 -9.69 -11.80
C LYS A 21 5.69 -11.04 -11.11
N GLN A 22 6.36 -11.09 -9.94
CA GLN A 22 6.41 -12.31 -9.14
C GLN A 22 5.03 -12.66 -8.60
N SER A 23 4.26 -11.68 -8.14
CA SER A 23 2.90 -11.90 -7.67
C SER A 23 1.98 -12.49 -8.75
N VAL A 24 2.15 -12.08 -10.01
CA VAL A 24 1.46 -12.67 -11.18
C VAL A 24 1.84 -14.15 -11.39
N LEU A 25 3.12 -14.49 -11.25
CA LEU A 25 3.59 -15.88 -11.39
C LEU A 25 3.08 -16.77 -10.24
N VAL A 26 3.08 -16.26 -9.02
CA VAL A 26 2.51 -16.95 -7.86
C VAL A 26 1.01 -17.17 -8.05
N ALA A 27 0.28 -16.15 -8.51
CA ALA A 27 -1.15 -16.26 -8.76
C ALA A 27 -1.48 -17.34 -9.81
N GLN A 28 -0.71 -17.42 -10.89
CA GLN A 28 -0.89 -18.47 -11.88
C GLN A 28 -0.66 -19.86 -11.27
N LYS A 29 0.41 -20.03 -10.50
CA LYS A 29 0.70 -21.28 -9.79
C LYS A 29 -0.45 -21.69 -8.85
N PHE A 30 -1.02 -20.72 -8.12
CA PHE A 30 -2.10 -20.99 -7.18
C PHE A 30 -3.41 -21.34 -7.88
N VAL A 31 -3.72 -20.67 -8.98
CA VAL A 31 -4.93 -20.98 -9.78
C VAL A 31 -4.83 -22.35 -10.45
N ASP A 32 -3.63 -22.78 -10.85
CA ASP A 32 -3.40 -24.09 -11.49
C ASP A 32 -3.41 -25.26 -10.48
N ASP A 33 -3.38 -24.99 -9.17
CA ASP A 33 -3.43 -26.02 -8.11
C ASP A 33 -4.84 -26.12 -7.51
N GLU A 34 -5.62 -27.13 -7.94
CA GLU A 34 -7.00 -27.36 -7.49
C GLU A 34 -7.16 -27.57 -5.95
N ARG A 35 -6.06 -27.76 -5.22
CA ARG A 35 -6.09 -27.87 -3.75
C ARG A 35 -6.23 -26.52 -3.07
N ILE A 36 -5.88 -25.43 -3.75
CA ILE A 36 -5.93 -24.08 -3.20
C ILE A 36 -7.35 -23.54 -3.32
N VAL A 37 -7.92 -23.14 -2.20
CA VAL A 37 -9.31 -22.65 -2.11
C VAL A 37 -9.39 -21.15 -1.84
N VAL A 38 -8.29 -20.55 -1.35
CA VAL A 38 -8.20 -19.11 -1.09
C VAL A 38 -6.74 -18.70 -1.05
N GLU A 39 -6.44 -17.55 -1.61
CA GLU A 39 -5.16 -16.86 -1.44
C GLU A 39 -5.29 -15.82 -0.32
N LEU A 40 -4.28 -15.75 0.57
CA LEU A 40 -4.20 -14.81 1.67
C LEU A 40 -2.95 -13.93 1.48
N GLY A 41 -3.11 -12.78 0.94
CA GLY A 41 -2.01 -11.84 0.65
C GLY A 41 -2.37 -10.95 -0.54
N ASP A 42 -1.47 -10.43 -1.27
CA ASP A 42 -0.08 -10.10 -0.97
C ASP A 42 -0.02 -8.95 0.07
N PHE A 43 1.16 -8.68 0.68
CA PHE A 43 1.31 -7.50 1.55
C PHE A 43 1.10 -6.19 0.79
N SER A 44 1.66 -6.08 -0.41
CA SER A 44 1.61 -4.90 -1.26
C SER A 44 0.30 -4.84 -2.06
N SER A 45 -0.47 -3.75 -1.92
CA SER A 45 -1.65 -3.53 -2.76
C SER A 45 -1.31 -3.53 -4.26
N THR A 46 -0.18 -2.93 -4.65
CA THR A 46 0.29 -2.90 -6.04
C THR A 46 0.54 -4.30 -6.60
N ALA A 47 1.21 -5.17 -5.82
CA ALA A 47 1.45 -6.56 -6.19
C ALA A 47 0.15 -7.37 -6.26
N SER A 48 -0.73 -7.25 -5.25
CA SER A 48 -2.03 -7.90 -5.23
C SER A 48 -2.92 -7.51 -6.41
N MET A 49 -2.97 -6.22 -6.75
CA MET A 49 -3.77 -5.72 -7.87
C MET A 49 -3.27 -6.25 -9.22
N ALA A 50 -1.96 -6.40 -9.40
CA ALA A 50 -1.39 -7.02 -10.60
C ALA A 50 -1.84 -8.48 -10.75
N ALA A 51 -1.96 -9.23 -9.65
CA ALA A 51 -2.38 -10.62 -9.64
C ALA A 51 -3.91 -10.82 -9.72
N SER A 52 -4.72 -9.82 -9.33
CA SER A 52 -6.18 -9.93 -9.18
C SER A 52 -6.91 -10.46 -10.41
N GLN A 53 -6.46 -10.09 -11.61
CA GLN A 53 -7.07 -10.57 -12.86
C GLN A 53 -6.88 -12.06 -13.09
N ILE A 54 -5.80 -12.64 -12.57
CA ILE A 54 -5.53 -14.08 -12.68
C ILE A 54 -6.44 -14.83 -11.72
N TYR A 55 -6.51 -14.41 -10.47
CA TYR A 55 -7.41 -14.98 -9.47
C TYR A 55 -8.87 -14.89 -9.90
N THR A 56 -9.30 -13.72 -10.41
CA THR A 56 -10.66 -13.54 -10.94
C THR A 56 -10.99 -14.50 -12.07
N ARG A 57 -10.10 -14.66 -13.05
CA ARG A 57 -10.31 -15.59 -14.17
C ARG A 57 -10.28 -17.06 -13.74
N GLY A 58 -9.45 -17.37 -12.74
CA GLY A 58 -9.36 -18.72 -12.17
C GLY A 58 -10.47 -19.06 -11.20
N GLY A 59 -11.32 -18.09 -10.82
CA GLY A 59 -12.37 -18.30 -9.81
C GLY A 59 -11.83 -18.55 -8.40
N LEU A 60 -10.59 -18.13 -8.13
CA LEU A 60 -9.95 -18.28 -6.83
C LEU A 60 -10.10 -16.98 -6.00
N VAL A 61 -10.58 -17.13 -4.76
CA VAL A 61 -10.73 -15.99 -3.86
C VAL A 61 -9.35 -15.44 -3.49
N GLN A 62 -9.17 -14.13 -3.72
CA GLN A 62 -8.04 -13.35 -3.25
C GLN A 62 -8.47 -12.53 -2.03
N PHE A 63 -7.85 -12.78 -0.89
CA PHE A 63 -8.19 -12.12 0.37
C PHE A 63 -7.02 -11.31 0.91
N GLY A 64 -7.08 -9.99 0.70
CA GLY A 64 -6.08 -9.05 1.18
C GLY A 64 -6.35 -8.62 2.63
N PHE A 65 -5.39 -8.84 3.52
CA PHE A 65 -5.50 -8.43 4.92
C PHE A 65 -4.75 -7.13 5.23
N THR A 66 -3.90 -6.66 4.31
CA THR A 66 -3.14 -5.40 4.41
C THR A 66 -3.45 -4.43 3.26
N ASN A 67 -4.18 -4.87 2.25
CA ASN A 67 -4.43 -4.15 1.02
C ASN A 67 -5.40 -3.00 1.24
N SER A 68 -4.88 -1.79 1.23
CA SER A 68 -5.62 -0.56 1.52
C SER A 68 -5.86 0.33 0.30
N HIS A 69 -5.39 -0.06 -0.89
CA HIS A 69 -5.66 0.70 -2.11
C HIS A 69 -7.17 0.75 -2.39
N PRO A 70 -7.77 1.93 -2.70
CA PRO A 70 -9.21 2.07 -2.87
C PRO A 70 -9.82 1.22 -3.99
N ASP A 71 -9.01 0.83 -4.98
CA ASP A 71 -9.46 0.07 -6.14
C ASP A 71 -9.19 -1.44 -6.03
N PHE A 72 -8.55 -1.89 -4.94
CA PHE A 72 -8.17 -3.30 -4.80
C PHE A 72 -9.36 -4.26 -4.92
N THR A 73 -10.48 -3.94 -4.29
CA THR A 73 -11.68 -4.79 -4.30
C THR A 73 -12.69 -4.41 -5.39
N LYS A 74 -12.36 -3.41 -6.24
CA LYS A 74 -13.28 -2.97 -7.30
C LYS A 74 -13.17 -3.86 -8.53
N GLY A 75 -14.31 -4.22 -9.08
CA GLY A 75 -14.38 -4.92 -10.36
C GLY A 75 -14.17 -6.43 -10.29
N SER A 76 -14.12 -7.04 -9.11
CA SER A 76 -14.07 -8.49 -8.95
C SER A 76 -14.87 -8.96 -7.74
N GLU A 77 -15.69 -10.00 -7.94
CA GLU A 77 -16.37 -10.70 -6.85
C GLU A 77 -15.46 -11.68 -6.09
N TYR A 78 -14.24 -11.92 -6.61
CA TYR A 78 -13.26 -12.80 -6.00
C TYR A 78 -12.23 -12.05 -5.16
N THR A 79 -12.23 -10.71 -5.15
CA THR A 79 -11.24 -9.92 -4.41
C THR A 79 -11.85 -9.24 -3.20
N TRP A 80 -11.35 -9.56 -2.02
CA TRP A 80 -11.84 -9.09 -0.73
C TRP A 80 -10.74 -8.48 0.12
N SER A 81 -11.10 -7.54 0.99
CA SER A 81 -10.17 -6.97 1.97
C SER A 81 -10.87 -6.63 3.28
N THR A 82 -10.13 -6.76 4.38
CA THR A 82 -10.54 -6.27 5.70
C THR A 82 -9.81 -5.00 6.12
N SER A 83 -8.91 -4.50 5.27
CA SER A 83 -8.14 -3.28 5.58
C SER A 83 -9.00 -2.02 5.47
N VAL A 84 -8.74 -1.06 6.34
CA VAL A 84 -9.19 0.32 6.15
C VAL A 84 -8.54 0.86 4.87
N THR A 85 -9.36 1.39 3.96
CA THR A 85 -8.85 1.89 2.68
C THR A 85 -8.12 3.23 2.84
N GLN A 86 -7.21 3.54 1.93
CA GLN A 86 -6.57 4.86 1.88
C GLN A 86 -7.58 6.01 1.64
N ALA A 87 -8.72 5.73 1.02
CA ALA A 87 -9.80 6.70 0.89
C ALA A 87 -10.36 7.15 2.25
N GLN A 88 -10.22 6.32 3.28
CA GLN A 88 -10.61 6.65 4.65
C GLN A 88 -9.41 7.13 5.48
N ALA A 89 -8.28 6.41 5.40
CA ALA A 89 -7.11 6.66 6.26
C ALA A 89 -6.35 7.94 5.89
N SER A 90 -6.15 8.23 4.60
CA SER A 90 -5.34 9.38 4.18
C SER A 90 -5.96 10.74 4.54
N PRO A 91 -7.28 10.97 4.36
CA PRO A 91 -7.91 12.18 4.85
C PRO A 91 -7.84 12.35 6.37
N LEU A 92 -8.00 11.25 7.14
CA LEU A 92 -7.88 11.30 8.60
C LEU A 92 -6.47 11.66 9.05
N LEU A 93 -5.44 11.17 8.34
CA LEU A 93 -4.06 11.57 8.60
C LEU A 93 -3.85 13.07 8.33
N ALA A 94 -4.42 13.60 7.26
CA ALA A 94 -4.37 15.03 6.96
C ALA A 94 -5.12 15.87 8.00
N ASP A 95 -6.30 15.42 8.43
CA ASP A 95 -7.04 16.07 9.53
C ASP A 95 -6.17 16.13 10.81
N PHE A 96 -5.55 15.02 11.18
CA PHE A 96 -4.66 14.97 12.34
C PHE A 96 -3.47 15.91 12.20
N ALA A 97 -2.77 15.87 11.06
CA ALA A 97 -1.59 16.72 10.82
C ALA A 97 -1.95 18.21 10.86
N VAL A 98 -3.03 18.61 10.20
CA VAL A 98 -3.37 20.03 10.05
C VAL A 98 -4.19 20.57 11.23
N THR A 99 -5.19 19.83 11.71
CA THR A 99 -6.10 20.36 12.74
C THR A 99 -5.64 20.04 14.15
N THR A 100 -5.02 18.89 14.38
CA THR A 100 -4.57 18.49 15.71
C THR A 100 -3.14 18.95 16.00
N LEU A 101 -2.22 18.74 15.05
CA LEU A 101 -0.82 19.17 15.22
C LEU A 101 -0.59 20.62 14.77
N GLY A 102 -1.53 21.24 14.06
CA GLY A 102 -1.45 22.64 13.61
C GLY A 102 -0.47 22.89 12.45
N LEU A 103 -0.03 21.83 11.75
CA LEU A 103 0.94 21.94 10.66
C LEU A 103 0.34 22.66 9.46
N LYS A 104 1.12 23.51 8.80
CA LYS A 104 0.71 24.32 7.64
C LYS A 104 1.52 24.04 6.39
N LYS A 105 2.77 23.62 6.56
CA LYS A 105 3.72 23.33 5.47
C LYS A 105 4.22 21.91 5.60
N LEU A 106 3.78 21.03 4.73
CA LEU A 106 4.10 19.63 4.80
C LEU A 106 5.04 19.23 3.64
N ALA A 107 6.06 18.45 3.97
CA ALA A 107 6.85 17.73 2.98
C ALA A 107 6.42 16.26 2.96
N VAL A 108 6.45 15.63 1.81
CA VAL A 108 6.07 14.23 1.67
C VAL A 108 7.18 13.43 0.99
N PHE A 109 7.65 12.35 1.60
CA PHE A 109 8.37 11.29 0.89
C PHE A 109 7.37 10.26 0.40
N GLN A 110 7.43 9.90 -0.88
CA GLN A 110 6.42 9.05 -1.50
C GLN A 110 7.06 7.92 -2.29
N ILE A 111 6.79 6.68 -1.91
CA ILE A 111 7.17 5.51 -2.69
C ILE A 111 6.41 5.50 -4.04
N THR A 112 7.15 5.30 -5.13
CA THR A 112 6.62 5.36 -6.50
C THR A 112 6.00 4.01 -6.89
N ASN A 113 4.78 3.77 -6.42
CA ASN A 113 3.91 2.66 -6.81
C ASN A 113 2.44 3.09 -6.71
N ASP A 114 1.50 2.24 -7.13
CA ASP A 114 0.07 2.59 -7.17
C ASP A 114 -0.47 2.95 -5.79
N TRP A 115 -0.09 2.18 -4.75
CA TRP A 115 -0.49 2.45 -3.38
C TRP A 115 0.03 3.81 -2.88
N GLY A 116 1.31 4.09 -3.10
CA GLY A 116 1.94 5.36 -2.70
C GLY A 116 1.32 6.56 -3.40
N LYS A 117 1.04 6.42 -4.70
CA LYS A 117 0.37 7.47 -5.48
C LYS A 117 -1.04 7.74 -4.96
N ALA A 118 -1.87 6.72 -4.79
CA ALA A 118 -3.24 6.87 -4.29
C ALA A 118 -3.25 7.48 -2.88
N THR A 119 -2.31 7.07 -2.01
CA THR A 119 -2.16 7.62 -0.66
C THR A 119 -1.84 9.11 -0.69
N LEU A 120 -0.86 9.52 -1.51
CA LEU A 120 -0.48 10.93 -1.67
C LEU A 120 -1.63 11.76 -2.23
N ASP A 121 -2.28 11.31 -3.30
CA ASP A 121 -3.35 12.06 -3.96
C ASP A 121 -4.49 12.37 -2.97
N LEU A 122 -4.93 11.37 -2.19
CA LEU A 122 -6.00 11.52 -1.21
C LEU A 122 -5.59 12.39 -0.01
N PHE A 123 -4.35 12.25 0.45
CA PHE A 123 -3.79 13.07 1.51
C PHE A 123 -3.65 14.53 1.09
N ALA A 124 -3.07 14.78 -0.09
CA ALA A 124 -2.84 16.12 -0.63
C ALA A 124 -4.14 16.88 -0.86
N GLN A 125 -5.14 16.22 -1.44
CA GLN A 125 -6.47 16.82 -1.60
C GLN A 125 -6.99 17.34 -0.25
N ARG A 126 -6.94 16.52 0.79
CA ARG A 126 -7.47 16.89 2.11
C ARG A 126 -6.64 17.99 2.78
N VAL A 127 -5.32 17.98 2.64
CA VAL A 127 -4.43 19.03 3.14
C VAL A 127 -4.82 20.39 2.57
N VAL A 128 -5.07 20.47 1.26
CA VAL A 128 -5.50 21.71 0.59
C VAL A 128 -6.88 22.17 1.07
N GLU A 129 -7.85 21.25 1.22
CA GLU A 129 -9.19 21.56 1.77
C GLU A 129 -9.11 22.18 3.18
N LEU A 130 -8.12 21.77 3.97
CA LEU A 130 -7.89 22.28 5.32
C LEU A 130 -7.06 23.58 5.37
N GLY A 131 -6.69 24.14 4.22
CA GLY A 131 -5.93 25.38 4.10
C GLY A 131 -4.45 25.27 4.47
N ALA A 132 -3.89 24.08 4.40
CA ALA A 132 -2.45 23.83 4.48
C ALA A 132 -1.87 23.52 3.08
N GLU A 133 -0.56 23.44 2.97
CA GLU A 133 0.13 23.20 1.70
C GLU A 133 1.15 22.06 1.79
N ILE A 134 1.35 21.36 0.67
CA ILE A 134 2.49 20.46 0.49
C ILE A 134 3.58 21.25 -0.24
N VAL A 135 4.64 21.62 0.49
CA VAL A 135 5.72 22.46 -0.03
C VAL A 135 6.69 21.68 -0.92
N THR A 136 6.80 20.38 -0.72
CA THR A 136 7.61 19.50 -1.58
C THR A 136 7.16 18.05 -1.47
N VAL A 137 7.26 17.32 -2.59
CA VAL A 137 7.11 15.87 -2.66
C VAL A 137 8.41 15.29 -3.16
N GLN A 138 8.94 14.30 -2.46
CA GLN A 138 10.15 13.57 -2.83
C GLN A 138 9.77 12.14 -3.20
N PRO A 139 9.54 11.86 -4.51
CA PRO A 139 9.27 10.51 -4.96
C PRO A 139 10.54 9.67 -4.93
N TYR A 140 10.42 8.39 -4.59
CA TYR A 140 11.53 7.44 -4.58
C TYR A 140 11.08 6.05 -5.04
N LEU A 141 12.01 5.25 -5.54
CA LEU A 141 11.76 3.86 -5.95
C LEU A 141 11.89 2.90 -4.76
N PRO A 142 11.21 1.75 -4.77
CA PRO A 142 11.22 0.79 -3.65
C PRO A 142 12.62 0.31 -3.23
N ASP A 143 13.59 0.33 -4.15
CA ASP A 143 14.96 -0.14 -3.89
C ASP A 143 15.95 0.99 -3.57
N ASP A 144 15.50 2.23 -3.54
CA ASP A 144 16.36 3.37 -3.21
C ASP A 144 16.90 3.25 -1.78
N LYS A 145 18.21 3.54 -1.62
CA LYS A 145 18.92 3.47 -0.32
C LYS A 145 19.60 4.78 0.06
N ASP A 146 19.61 5.77 -0.83
CA ASP A 146 20.23 7.07 -0.60
C ASP A 146 19.22 8.20 -0.72
N PHE A 147 18.84 8.76 0.39
CA PHE A 147 17.86 9.84 0.50
C PHE A 147 18.48 11.21 0.79
N ARG A 148 19.81 11.34 0.80
CA ARG A 148 20.52 12.59 1.19
C ARG A 148 20.11 13.79 0.35
N SER A 149 19.99 13.63 -0.97
CA SER A 149 19.56 14.70 -1.87
C SER A 149 18.10 15.11 -1.58
N ALA A 150 17.21 14.15 -1.44
CA ALA A 150 15.82 14.39 -1.11
C ALA A 150 15.66 15.07 0.26
N ILE A 151 16.42 14.63 1.26
CA ILE A 151 16.45 15.25 2.60
C ILE A 151 16.93 16.70 2.52
N THR A 152 17.96 17.00 1.71
CA THR A 152 18.43 18.37 1.50
C THR A 152 17.30 19.23 0.90
N THR A 153 16.63 18.74 -0.15
CA THR A 153 15.50 19.46 -0.77
C THR A 153 14.37 19.72 0.23
N VAL A 154 14.06 18.74 1.08
CA VAL A 154 13.05 18.90 2.14
C VAL A 154 13.47 19.95 3.15
N LYS A 155 14.74 19.96 3.60
CA LYS A 155 15.26 20.98 4.52
C LYS A 155 15.19 22.38 3.92
N ASP A 156 15.53 22.54 2.65
CA ASP A 156 15.49 23.83 1.95
C ASP A 156 14.06 24.37 1.81
N ALA A 157 13.07 23.48 1.69
CA ALA A 157 11.65 23.83 1.63
C ALA A 157 11.07 24.28 2.99
N GLN A 158 11.80 24.08 4.09
CA GLN A 158 11.42 24.49 5.46
C GLN A 158 9.99 24.07 5.85
N PRO A 159 9.62 22.77 5.76
CA PRO A 159 8.35 22.31 6.23
C PRO A 159 8.26 22.35 7.76
N ASP A 160 7.07 22.44 8.29
CA ASP A 160 6.79 22.23 9.73
C ASP A 160 6.41 20.79 10.08
N GLY A 161 6.24 19.94 9.05
CA GLY A 161 6.04 18.50 9.21
C GLY A 161 6.46 17.70 7.99
N ILE A 162 6.86 16.45 8.23
CA ILE A 162 7.23 15.49 7.18
C ILE A 162 6.30 14.28 7.27
N VAL A 163 5.76 13.88 6.15
CA VAL A 163 4.90 12.70 6.00
C VAL A 163 5.65 11.64 5.20
N LEU A 164 5.70 10.43 5.74
CA LEU A 164 6.33 9.28 5.08
C LEU A 164 5.25 8.37 4.49
N VAL A 165 5.05 8.45 3.18
CA VAL A 165 4.27 7.46 2.42
C VAL A 165 5.24 6.39 1.96
N SER A 166 5.56 5.48 2.86
CA SER A 166 6.65 4.52 2.76
C SER A 166 6.30 3.18 3.39
N TYR A 167 7.06 2.15 3.05
CA TYR A 167 7.09 0.93 3.84
C TYR A 167 8.09 1.08 4.99
N GLN A 168 8.07 0.13 5.93
CA GLN A 168 8.82 0.24 7.18
C GLN A 168 10.33 0.38 7.00
N ALA A 169 10.92 -0.36 6.07
CA ALA A 169 12.37 -0.34 5.83
C ALA A 169 12.83 1.00 5.25
N ASP A 170 12.12 1.51 4.24
CA ASP A 170 12.43 2.78 3.58
C ASP A 170 12.18 3.95 4.53
N GLY A 171 11.05 3.93 5.24
CA GLY A 171 10.72 4.95 6.24
C GLY A 171 11.76 5.04 7.35
N ALA A 172 12.31 3.91 7.79
CA ALA A 172 13.40 3.89 8.77
C ALA A 172 14.69 4.51 8.23
N LEU A 173 15.04 4.29 6.96
CA LEU A 173 16.20 4.90 6.32
C LEU A 173 16.04 6.41 6.12
N ILE A 174 14.84 6.88 5.77
CA ILE A 174 14.56 8.31 5.60
C ILE A 174 14.60 9.05 6.95
N ALA A 175 14.20 8.38 8.03
CA ALA A 175 14.12 8.99 9.37
C ALA A 175 15.47 9.06 10.12
N GLN A 176 16.55 8.42 9.63
CA GLN A 176 17.90 8.47 10.20
C GLN A 176 18.67 9.75 9.80
#